data_dfa5469a7286bcb0d9529a300d0a3a78
#
_entry.id   dfa5469a7286bcb0d9529a300d0a3a78
#
_cell.length_a   1.000
_cell.length_b   1.000
_cell.length_c   1.000
_cell.angle_alpha   90.00
_cell.angle_beta   90.00
_cell.angle_gamma   90.00
#
_symmetry.space_group_name_H-M   'P 1'
#
loop_
_entity.id
_entity.type
_entity.pdbx_description
1 polymer ?
#
loop_
_entity_poly.entity_id
_entity_poly.type
_entity_poly.pdbx_seq_one_letter_code
_entity_poly.pdbx_strand_id
1 'polypeptide(L)'
;MYIHLCIHYSTFLFCVNSYTLKKGFFCDIITEKVKGILNMKSEERRNLIINLLKESNGSISASFLANKFNVTRQIIVADIALLRASGYPIIADNKGYKLNNTNSDFIRRIAVQHSKSDVNNEFYAIIDNGGKIIDVIVDHPVYGKISAELNISSRYEADKFVVKLNETNSNPLSLLTQGIHVHTIEIPNEESFERIKTKLTELGILITE
;
A
#
# COMPACT_ATOMS: atom_id res chain seq x y z
N MET A 1 -59.62 -8.37 -0.17
CA MET A 1 -58.94 -7.18 -0.76
C MET A 1 -57.48 -7.31 -0.43
N TYR A 2 -56.67 -7.71 -1.42
CA TYR A 2 -55.23 -7.98 -1.23
C TYR A 2 -54.45 -6.72 -1.55
N ILE A 3 -53.64 -6.26 -0.61
CA ILE A 3 -52.69 -5.16 -0.86
C ILE A 3 -51.31 -5.81 -1.03
N HIS A 4 -50.79 -5.77 -2.27
CA HIS A 4 -49.39 -6.13 -2.55
C HIS A 4 -48.52 -4.88 -2.37
N LEU A 5 -47.62 -4.96 -1.40
CA LEU A 5 -46.55 -3.98 -1.26
C LEU A 5 -45.27 -4.56 -1.88
N CYS A 6 -44.91 -4.08 -3.07
CA CYS A 6 -43.65 -4.41 -3.70
C CYS A 6 -42.61 -3.35 -3.32
N ILE A 7 -41.59 -3.74 -2.56
CA ILE A 7 -40.42 -2.91 -2.32
C ILE A 7 -39.31 -3.39 -3.28
N HIS A 8 -38.97 -2.56 -4.24
CA HIS A 8 -37.91 -2.81 -5.21
C HIS A 8 -36.55 -2.41 -4.60
N TYR A 9 -35.75 -3.40 -4.22
CA TYR A 9 -34.31 -3.25 -4.04
C TYR A 9 -33.59 -4.02 -5.16
N SER A 10 -32.70 -3.36 -5.87
CA SER A 10 -32.00 -3.92 -7.01
C SER A 10 -31.23 -5.18 -6.62
N THR A 11 -31.72 -6.32 -7.11
CA THR A 11 -31.15 -7.67 -7.22
C THR A 11 -31.76 -8.81 -6.44
N PHE A 12 -32.78 -8.61 -5.57
CA PHE A 12 -33.52 -9.77 -5.01
C PHE A 12 -35.00 -9.48 -4.83
N LEU A 13 -35.82 -10.24 -5.54
CA LEU A 13 -37.29 -10.22 -5.40
C LEU A 13 -37.69 -11.18 -4.26
N PHE A 14 -38.13 -10.67 -3.13
CA PHE A 14 -38.76 -11.50 -2.10
C PHE A 14 -40.28 -11.24 -2.06
N CYS A 15 -41.06 -12.25 -2.45
CA CYS A 15 -42.49 -12.27 -2.23
C CYS A 15 -42.77 -12.84 -0.85
N VAL A 16 -43.32 -12.03 0.07
CA VAL A 16 -43.73 -12.49 1.40
C VAL A 16 -45.24 -12.64 1.44
N ASN A 17 -45.71 -13.88 1.64
CA ASN A 17 -47.11 -14.20 1.77
C ASN A 17 -47.57 -13.94 3.22
N SER A 18 -48.68 -13.21 3.39
CA SER A 18 -49.09 -12.54 4.65
C SER A 18 -49.71 -13.41 5.73
N TYR A 19 -49.57 -14.74 5.70
CA TYR A 19 -50.33 -15.61 6.63
C TYR A 19 -49.52 -16.28 7.77
N THR A 20 -48.19 -16.07 7.88
CA THR A 20 -47.44 -16.72 8.99
C THR A 20 -46.28 -15.85 9.50
N LEU A 21 -46.53 -14.61 9.86
CA LEU A 21 -45.50 -13.86 10.61
C LEU A 21 -46.05 -13.53 12.03
N LYS A 22 -45.62 -14.31 13.03
CA LYS A 22 -45.66 -13.87 14.43
C LYS A 22 -44.90 -12.54 14.51
N LYS A 23 -45.62 -11.48 14.82
CA LYS A 23 -45.05 -10.16 15.14
C LYS A 23 -43.93 -10.33 16.17
N GLY A 24 -42.75 -9.84 15.89
CA GLY A 24 -41.84 -9.42 16.92
C GLY A 24 -40.35 -9.54 16.65
N PHE A 25 -39.85 -10.49 15.87
CA PHE A 25 -38.39 -10.73 15.89
C PHE A 25 -37.64 -10.41 14.60
N PHE A 26 -38.28 -10.44 13.46
CA PHE A 26 -37.59 -10.22 12.16
C PHE A 26 -37.66 -8.77 11.66
N CYS A 27 -38.70 -8.06 12.08
CA CYS A 27 -38.86 -6.64 11.74
C CYS A 27 -37.93 -5.76 12.57
N ASP A 28 -37.63 -6.16 13.83
CA ASP A 28 -36.78 -5.40 14.74
C ASP A 28 -35.29 -5.47 14.32
N ILE A 29 -34.82 -6.61 13.83
CA ILE A 29 -33.42 -6.77 13.35
C ILE A 29 -33.16 -5.94 12.07
N ILE A 30 -34.13 -5.88 11.16
CA ILE A 30 -34.02 -5.09 9.94
C ILE A 30 -34.13 -3.60 10.25
N THR A 31 -35.03 -3.22 11.17
CA THR A 31 -35.20 -1.82 11.61
C THR A 31 -34.04 -1.33 12.45
N GLU A 32 -33.41 -2.16 13.29
CA GLU A 32 -32.21 -1.75 14.03
C GLU A 32 -30.98 -1.60 13.09
N LYS A 33 -30.77 -2.52 12.14
CA LYS A 33 -29.70 -2.35 11.14
C LYS A 33 -29.92 -1.14 10.25
N VAL A 34 -31.14 -0.87 9.83
CA VAL A 34 -31.49 0.32 9.01
C VAL A 34 -31.44 1.61 9.85
N LYS A 35 -31.83 1.60 11.12
CA LYS A 35 -31.66 2.74 12.04
C LYS A 35 -30.21 3.02 12.38
N GLY A 36 -29.36 2.00 12.51
CA GLY A 36 -27.93 2.16 12.73
C GLY A 36 -27.23 2.85 11.54
N ILE A 37 -27.69 2.59 10.31
CA ILE A 37 -27.16 3.25 9.10
C ILE A 37 -27.68 4.68 8.97
N LEU A 38 -28.90 4.97 9.45
CA LEU A 38 -29.54 6.29 9.36
C LEU A 38 -28.98 7.31 10.37
N ASN A 39 -28.19 6.90 11.36
CA ASN A 39 -27.66 7.77 12.42
C ASN A 39 -26.18 7.55 12.70
N MET A 40 -25.42 7.09 11.70
CA MET A 40 -23.99 6.87 11.86
C MET A 40 -23.28 8.20 12.11
N LYS A 41 -22.53 8.30 13.21
CA LYS A 41 -21.73 9.49 13.52
C LYS A 41 -20.66 9.69 12.44
N SER A 42 -20.35 10.94 12.13
CA SER A 42 -19.38 11.28 11.08
C SER A 42 -18.00 10.66 11.31
N GLU A 43 -17.59 10.51 12.56
CA GLU A 43 -16.32 9.87 12.92
C GLU A 43 -16.33 8.36 12.65
N GLU A 44 -17.39 7.67 13.01
CA GLU A 44 -17.58 6.25 12.72
C GLU A 44 -17.57 5.97 11.20
N ARG A 45 -18.25 6.82 10.42
CA ARG A 45 -18.24 6.74 8.96
C ARG A 45 -16.83 6.92 8.40
N ARG A 46 -16.04 7.89 8.89
CA ARG A 46 -14.66 8.09 8.46
C ARG A 46 -13.78 6.88 8.76
N ASN A 47 -13.91 6.26 9.93
CA ASN A 47 -13.19 5.04 10.28
C ASN A 47 -13.53 3.86 9.34
N LEU A 48 -14.82 3.71 9.00
CA LEU A 48 -15.25 2.69 8.04
C LEU A 48 -14.76 2.98 6.61
N ILE A 49 -14.69 4.25 6.20
CA ILE A 49 -14.09 4.63 4.90
C ILE A 49 -12.63 4.19 4.85
N ILE A 50 -11.84 4.45 5.88
CA ILE A 50 -10.43 4.03 5.95
C ILE A 50 -10.29 2.51 5.85
N ASN A 51 -11.11 1.75 6.58
CA ASN A 51 -11.06 0.29 6.54
C ASN A 51 -11.39 -0.24 5.13
N LEU A 52 -12.40 0.31 4.47
CA LEU A 52 -12.72 -0.04 3.09
C LEU A 52 -11.59 0.28 2.11
N LEU A 53 -10.92 1.44 2.28
CA LEU A 53 -9.79 1.80 1.45
C LEU A 53 -8.56 0.91 1.71
N LYS A 54 -8.37 0.40 2.94
CA LYS A 54 -7.30 -0.56 3.28
C LYS A 54 -7.54 -1.94 2.68
N GLU A 55 -8.78 -2.41 2.70
CA GLU A 55 -9.17 -3.73 2.18
C GLU A 55 -9.25 -3.77 0.64
N SER A 56 -9.35 -2.60 0.01
CA SER A 56 -9.50 -2.51 -1.45
C SER A 56 -8.16 -2.56 -2.17
N ASN A 57 -8.05 -3.44 -3.15
CA ASN A 57 -6.92 -3.49 -4.07
C ASN A 57 -6.97 -2.40 -5.17
N GLY A 58 -7.92 -1.46 -5.10
CA GLY A 58 -8.12 -0.44 -6.12
C GLY A 58 -8.83 0.80 -5.59
N SER A 59 -9.13 1.74 -6.51
CA SER A 59 -9.83 2.97 -6.15
C SER A 59 -11.31 2.74 -5.94
N ILE A 60 -11.86 3.33 -4.89
CA ILE A 60 -13.30 3.30 -4.55
C ILE A 60 -13.93 4.65 -4.92
N SER A 61 -15.00 4.64 -5.72
CA SER A 61 -15.63 5.87 -6.15
C SER A 61 -16.40 6.57 -5.02
N ALA A 62 -16.42 7.91 -5.06
CA ALA A 62 -17.18 8.70 -4.10
C ALA A 62 -18.69 8.36 -4.13
N SER A 63 -19.22 8.01 -5.30
CA SER A 63 -20.62 7.60 -5.44
C SER A 63 -20.91 6.26 -4.78
N PHE A 64 -20.00 5.30 -4.88
CA PHE A 64 -20.13 4.03 -4.16
C PHE A 64 -20.12 4.23 -2.64
N LEU A 65 -19.19 5.04 -2.12
CA LEU A 65 -19.14 5.36 -0.69
C LEU A 65 -20.39 6.11 -0.23
N ALA A 66 -20.88 7.07 -1.02
CA ALA A 66 -22.09 7.82 -0.75
C ALA A 66 -23.31 6.90 -0.61
N ASN A 67 -23.49 5.99 -1.56
CA ASN A 67 -24.56 5.00 -1.53
C ASN A 67 -24.43 4.04 -0.35
N LYS A 68 -23.22 3.53 -0.10
CA LYS A 68 -22.95 2.58 1.00
C LYS A 68 -23.26 3.15 2.37
N PHE A 69 -22.97 4.43 2.58
CA PHE A 69 -23.19 5.12 3.86
C PHE A 69 -24.47 5.94 3.90
N ASN A 70 -25.29 5.90 2.85
CA ASN A 70 -26.53 6.66 2.70
C ASN A 70 -26.37 8.17 2.96
N VAL A 71 -25.33 8.76 2.38
CA VAL A 71 -25.01 10.19 2.46
C VAL A 71 -24.81 10.77 1.05
N THR A 72 -24.72 12.09 0.96
CA THR A 72 -24.41 12.73 -0.32
C THR A 72 -22.93 12.59 -0.68
N ARG A 73 -22.61 12.68 -1.98
CA ARG A 73 -21.23 12.68 -2.45
C ARG A 73 -20.40 13.81 -1.84
N GLN A 74 -21.02 14.98 -1.59
CA GLN A 74 -20.35 16.12 -0.94
C GLN A 74 -19.87 15.78 0.48
N ILE A 75 -20.68 15.02 1.23
CA ILE A 75 -20.30 14.56 2.57
C ILE A 75 -19.08 13.64 2.48
N ILE A 76 -19.02 12.72 1.52
CA ILE A 76 -17.86 11.85 1.32
C ILE A 76 -16.62 12.68 0.95
N VAL A 77 -16.74 13.68 0.07
CA VAL A 77 -15.63 14.58 -0.27
C VAL A 77 -15.10 15.31 0.96
N ALA A 78 -16.00 15.80 1.82
CA ALA A 78 -15.61 16.45 3.08
C ALA A 78 -14.95 15.47 4.05
N ASP A 79 -15.47 14.25 4.19
CA ASP A 79 -14.86 13.22 5.03
C ASP A 79 -13.45 12.85 4.56
N ILE A 80 -13.25 12.69 3.25
CA ILE A 80 -11.92 12.44 2.65
C ILE A 80 -10.96 13.61 2.92
N ALA A 81 -11.44 14.86 2.83
CA ALA A 81 -10.62 16.03 3.14
C ALA A 81 -10.17 16.05 4.61
N LEU A 82 -11.07 15.72 5.55
CA LEU A 82 -10.76 15.61 6.97
C LEU A 82 -9.78 14.46 7.26
N LEU A 83 -9.96 13.31 6.61
CA LEU A 83 -9.05 12.17 6.74
C LEU A 83 -7.64 12.51 6.24
N ARG A 84 -7.52 13.24 5.12
CA ARG A 84 -6.23 13.76 4.65
C ARG A 84 -5.59 14.72 5.64
N ALA A 85 -6.38 15.64 6.21
CA ALA A 85 -5.91 16.56 7.24
C ALA A 85 -5.45 15.84 8.52
N SER A 86 -6.02 14.66 8.80
CA SER A 86 -5.61 13.78 9.90
C SER A 86 -4.42 12.86 9.57
N GLY A 87 -3.76 13.06 8.41
CA GLY A 87 -2.54 12.36 8.04
C GLY A 87 -2.73 11.07 7.23
N TYR A 88 -3.96 10.68 6.87
CA TYR A 88 -4.15 9.52 6.01
C TYR A 88 -3.73 9.82 4.57
N PRO A 89 -2.84 9.02 3.96
CA PRO A 89 -2.31 9.26 2.62
C PRO A 89 -3.32 8.81 1.54
N ILE A 90 -4.45 9.50 1.45
CA ILE A 90 -5.49 9.19 0.47
C ILE A 90 -5.21 9.97 -0.83
N ILE A 91 -5.03 9.27 -1.93
CA ILE A 91 -4.94 9.86 -3.27
C ILE A 91 -6.27 9.70 -4.02
N ALA A 92 -6.49 10.60 -4.98
CA ALA A 92 -7.62 10.53 -5.90
C ALA A 92 -7.10 10.27 -7.32
N ASP A 93 -7.76 9.39 -8.03
CA ASP A 93 -7.57 9.16 -9.45
C ASP A 93 -8.91 9.28 -10.21
N ASN A 94 -8.90 8.96 -11.51
CA ASN A 94 -10.09 9.01 -12.36
C ASN A 94 -11.19 8.00 -11.96
N LYS A 95 -10.88 7.00 -11.13
CA LYS A 95 -11.81 5.96 -10.67
C LYS A 95 -12.35 6.24 -9.27
N GLY A 96 -11.64 7.06 -8.46
CA GLY A 96 -12.07 7.36 -7.09
C GLY A 96 -10.92 7.65 -6.13
N TYR A 97 -11.07 7.18 -4.90
CA TYR A 97 -10.11 7.32 -3.81
C TYR A 97 -9.46 5.98 -3.49
N LYS A 98 -8.17 6.01 -3.22
CA LYS A 98 -7.41 4.88 -2.69
C LYS A 98 -6.40 5.38 -1.66
N LEU A 99 -5.99 4.52 -0.74
CA LEU A 99 -4.83 4.81 0.08
C LEU A 99 -3.58 4.77 -0.82
N ASN A 100 -2.77 5.80 -0.70
CA ASN A 100 -1.41 5.73 -1.19
C ASN A 100 -0.66 4.85 -0.17
N ASN A 101 -0.70 3.56 -0.39
CA ASN A 101 0.13 2.63 0.38
C ASN A 101 1.59 2.87 -0.04
N THR A 102 2.15 3.99 0.39
CA THR A 102 3.58 4.03 0.68
C THR A 102 3.71 3.16 1.93
N ASN A 103 3.70 1.86 1.70
CA ASN A 103 3.79 0.88 2.77
C ASN A 103 5.17 1.03 3.40
N SER A 104 5.26 1.83 4.47
CA SER A 104 6.41 1.77 5.37
C SER A 104 6.64 0.34 5.89
N ASP A 105 5.59 -0.49 5.88
CA ASP A 105 5.64 -1.90 6.26
C ASP A 105 6.45 -2.76 5.27
N PHE A 106 6.64 -2.29 4.04
CA PHE A 106 7.41 -2.97 3.00
C PHE A 106 8.72 -2.27 2.65
N ILE A 107 9.11 -1.27 3.42
CA ILE A 107 10.44 -0.66 3.34
C ILE A 107 11.37 -1.36 4.33
N ARG A 108 12.49 -1.88 3.82
CA ARG A 108 13.54 -2.51 4.64
C ARG A 108 14.89 -1.89 4.32
N ARG A 109 15.80 -1.99 5.26
CA ARG A 109 17.21 -1.64 5.08
C ARG A 109 18.04 -2.89 5.14
N ILE A 110 18.99 -2.98 4.22
CA ILE A 110 19.98 -4.05 4.16
C ILE A 110 21.37 -3.43 4.16
N ALA A 111 22.26 -3.98 4.99
CA ALA A 111 23.65 -3.62 5.01
C ALA A 111 24.45 -4.65 4.21
N VAL A 112 25.28 -4.18 3.31
CA VAL A 112 26.07 -5.02 2.40
C VAL A 112 27.50 -4.54 2.31
N GLN A 113 28.42 -5.47 1.96
CA GLN A 113 29.81 -5.14 1.66
C GLN A 113 30.27 -5.91 0.46
N HIS A 114 30.68 -5.20 -0.59
CA HIS A 114 31.23 -5.81 -1.79
C HIS A 114 32.10 -4.82 -2.59
N SER A 115 32.76 -5.33 -3.61
CA SER A 115 33.56 -4.55 -4.55
C SER A 115 32.71 -3.96 -5.67
N LYS A 116 33.31 -3.04 -6.48
CA LYS A 116 32.63 -2.47 -7.65
C LYS A 116 32.18 -3.53 -8.66
N SER A 117 32.89 -4.66 -8.78
CA SER A 117 32.54 -5.74 -9.70
C SER A 117 31.23 -6.45 -9.36
N ASP A 118 30.79 -6.39 -8.11
CA ASP A 118 29.64 -7.14 -7.60
C ASP A 118 28.34 -6.32 -7.57
N VAL A 119 28.38 -5.06 -7.99
CA VAL A 119 27.19 -4.17 -8.02
C VAL A 119 26.03 -4.79 -8.80
N ASN A 120 26.30 -5.41 -9.97
CA ASN A 120 25.24 -6.09 -10.73
C ASN A 120 24.69 -7.32 -9.99
N ASN A 121 25.56 -8.11 -9.35
CA ASN A 121 25.15 -9.30 -8.62
C ASN A 121 24.23 -8.93 -7.45
N GLU A 122 24.57 -7.87 -6.72
CA GLU A 122 23.74 -7.32 -5.66
C GLU A 122 22.37 -6.86 -6.19
N PHE A 123 22.36 -5.99 -7.20
CA PHE A 123 21.12 -5.43 -7.74
C PHE A 123 20.21 -6.53 -8.27
N TYR A 124 20.74 -7.53 -8.97
CA TYR A 124 19.97 -8.66 -9.46
C TYR A 124 19.43 -9.52 -8.31
N ALA A 125 20.20 -9.74 -7.25
CA ALA A 125 19.73 -10.48 -6.08
C ALA A 125 18.50 -9.82 -5.44
N ILE A 126 18.44 -8.48 -5.44
CA ILE A 126 17.29 -7.74 -4.90
C ILE A 126 16.12 -7.75 -5.88
N ILE A 127 16.35 -7.39 -7.15
CA ILE A 127 15.31 -7.19 -8.17
C ILE A 127 14.62 -8.49 -8.55
N ASP A 128 15.37 -9.57 -8.78
CA ASP A 128 14.83 -10.87 -9.19
C ASP A 128 13.97 -11.52 -8.10
N ASN A 129 14.15 -11.10 -6.85
CA ASN A 129 13.31 -11.53 -5.72
C ASN A 129 12.18 -10.54 -5.39
N GLY A 130 11.91 -9.60 -6.31
CA GLY A 130 10.76 -8.68 -6.24
C GLY A 130 11.04 -7.40 -5.46
N GLY A 131 12.29 -7.11 -5.07
CA GLY A 131 12.68 -5.87 -4.43
C GLY A 131 12.89 -4.73 -5.43
N LYS A 132 12.72 -3.48 -4.96
CA LYS A 132 13.12 -2.27 -5.64
C LYS A 132 14.13 -1.53 -4.77
N ILE A 133 15.24 -1.10 -5.33
CA ILE A 133 16.27 -0.34 -4.64
C ILE A 133 15.90 1.14 -4.70
N ILE A 134 15.69 1.76 -3.53
CA ILE A 134 15.29 3.17 -3.44
C ILE A 134 16.54 4.06 -3.44
N ASP A 135 17.48 3.78 -2.55
CA ASP A 135 18.68 4.58 -2.35
C ASP A 135 19.91 3.73 -2.00
N VAL A 136 21.05 4.40 -1.94
CA VAL A 136 22.28 3.93 -1.30
C VAL A 136 22.70 4.92 -0.23
N ILE A 137 23.10 4.42 0.93
CA ILE A 137 23.54 5.20 2.08
C ILE A 137 24.91 4.68 2.53
N VAL A 138 25.86 5.59 2.71
CA VAL A 138 27.16 5.30 3.33
C VAL A 138 27.34 6.17 4.56
N ASP A 139 28.03 5.66 5.59
CA ASP A 139 28.35 6.41 6.81
C ASP A 139 29.85 6.77 6.78
N HIS A 140 30.14 7.97 6.32
CA HIS A 140 31.51 8.42 6.17
C HIS A 140 32.03 9.02 7.49
N PRO A 141 33.22 8.65 7.97
CA PRO A 141 33.70 9.04 9.32
C PRO A 141 33.87 10.55 9.52
N VAL A 142 34.02 11.32 8.42
CA VAL A 142 34.20 12.79 8.47
C VAL A 142 32.92 13.51 8.07
N TYR A 143 32.23 13.05 7.02
CA TYR A 143 31.07 13.73 6.45
C TYR A 143 29.73 13.22 6.98
N GLY A 144 29.72 12.15 7.79
CA GLY A 144 28.52 11.49 8.27
C GLY A 144 27.77 10.76 7.14
N LYS A 145 26.46 10.68 7.25
CA LYS A 145 25.62 9.95 6.28
C LYS A 145 25.55 10.68 4.94
N ILE A 146 25.96 10.00 3.89
CA ILE A 146 25.84 10.44 2.52
C ILE A 146 24.86 9.48 1.82
N SER A 147 23.86 9.99 1.13
CA SER A 147 22.89 9.17 0.41
C SER A 147 22.67 9.65 -1.01
N ALA A 148 22.32 8.72 -1.90
CA ALA A 148 21.93 8.99 -3.26
C ALA A 148 20.73 8.15 -3.66
N GLU A 149 19.72 8.77 -4.29
CA GLU A 149 18.57 8.06 -4.84
C GLU A 149 18.95 7.25 -6.06
N LEU A 150 18.50 6.00 -6.12
CA LEU A 150 18.75 5.08 -7.23
C LEU A 150 17.45 4.76 -7.98
N ASN A 151 16.38 4.40 -7.25
CA ASN A 151 15.08 4.04 -7.81
C ASN A 151 15.14 2.94 -8.88
N ILE A 152 15.93 1.89 -8.65
CA ILE A 152 16.17 0.77 -9.57
C ILE A 152 15.17 -0.36 -9.25
N SER A 153 14.38 -0.76 -10.26
CA SER A 153 13.32 -1.77 -10.13
C SER A 153 13.39 -2.88 -11.21
N SER A 154 14.32 -2.77 -12.14
CA SER A 154 14.48 -3.72 -13.23
C SER A 154 15.96 -3.97 -13.54
N ARG A 155 16.27 -5.14 -14.11
CA ARG A 155 17.62 -5.46 -14.57
C ARG A 155 18.13 -4.44 -15.60
N TYR A 156 17.24 -3.95 -16.48
CA TYR A 156 17.59 -2.92 -17.46
C TYR A 156 18.10 -1.64 -16.80
N GLU A 157 17.43 -1.19 -15.72
CA GLU A 157 17.85 -0.01 -14.97
C GLU A 157 19.18 -0.26 -14.23
N ALA A 158 19.36 -1.45 -13.67
CA ALA A 158 20.59 -1.88 -13.03
C ALA A 158 21.78 -1.85 -14.03
N ASP A 159 21.60 -2.46 -15.19
CA ASP A 159 22.63 -2.47 -16.25
C ASP A 159 22.97 -1.07 -16.70
N LYS A 160 21.95 -0.23 -16.94
CA LYS A 160 22.14 1.17 -17.33
C LYS A 160 22.92 1.97 -16.29
N PHE A 161 22.68 1.72 -15.00
CA PHE A 161 23.42 2.34 -13.90
C PHE A 161 24.91 1.94 -13.93
N VAL A 162 25.20 0.65 -14.09
CA VAL A 162 26.59 0.14 -14.14
C VAL A 162 27.31 0.61 -15.38
N VAL A 163 26.64 0.63 -16.55
CA VAL A 163 27.20 1.21 -17.78
C VAL A 163 27.58 2.66 -17.52
N LYS A 164 26.71 3.48 -16.93
CA LYS A 164 26.97 4.88 -16.60
C LYS A 164 28.18 5.05 -15.65
N LEU A 165 28.28 4.18 -14.62
CA LEU A 165 29.44 4.20 -13.71
C LEU A 165 30.75 3.95 -14.45
N ASN A 166 30.73 3.05 -15.44
CA ASN A 166 31.92 2.70 -16.20
C ASN A 166 32.29 3.77 -17.25
N GLU A 167 31.31 4.29 -17.98
CA GLU A 167 31.52 5.34 -19.01
C GLU A 167 32.06 6.64 -18.41
N THR A 168 31.55 7.01 -17.21
CA THR A 168 32.00 8.22 -16.51
C THR A 168 33.28 7.99 -15.69
N ASN A 169 33.82 6.79 -15.68
CA ASN A 169 34.91 6.37 -14.80
C ASN A 169 34.70 6.76 -13.34
N SER A 170 33.42 6.75 -12.92
CA SER A 170 33.00 7.12 -11.59
C SER A 170 33.11 5.94 -10.62
N ASN A 171 33.35 6.28 -9.39
CA ASN A 171 33.34 5.30 -8.30
C ASN A 171 31.98 5.28 -7.61
N PRO A 172 31.43 4.10 -7.27
CA PRO A 172 30.24 4.02 -6.44
C PRO A 172 30.51 4.62 -5.03
N LEU A 173 29.46 5.17 -4.40
CA LEU A 173 29.57 5.75 -3.05
C LEU A 173 30.14 4.77 -2.02
N SER A 174 29.88 3.47 -2.17
CA SER A 174 30.37 2.42 -1.30
C SER A 174 31.90 2.35 -1.20
N LEU A 175 32.63 2.86 -2.20
CA LEU A 175 34.10 2.92 -2.10
C LEU A 175 34.61 3.91 -1.05
N LEU A 176 33.80 4.90 -0.65
CA LEU A 176 34.15 5.82 0.44
C LEU A 176 34.24 5.10 1.80
N THR A 177 33.64 3.91 1.92
CA THR A 177 33.51 3.12 3.14
C THR A 177 34.00 1.68 2.95
N GLN A 178 35.02 1.47 2.10
CA GLN A 178 35.61 0.16 1.81
C GLN A 178 34.59 -0.91 1.36
N GLY A 179 33.56 -0.48 0.61
CA GLY A 179 32.52 -1.34 0.09
C GLY A 179 31.31 -1.48 1.01
N ILE A 180 31.37 -1.02 2.26
CA ILE A 180 30.26 -1.10 3.22
C ILE A 180 29.23 -0.02 2.91
N HIS A 181 27.97 -0.42 2.72
CA HIS A 181 26.88 0.51 2.50
C HIS A 181 25.52 -0.11 2.87
N VAL A 182 24.51 0.73 2.90
CA VAL A 182 23.12 0.34 3.20
C VAL A 182 22.24 0.71 2.04
N HIS A 183 21.39 -0.20 1.62
CA HIS A 183 20.29 0.10 0.72
C HIS A 183 18.97 0.17 1.47
N THR A 184 18.16 1.18 1.16
CA THR A 184 16.74 1.17 1.43
C THR A 184 16.05 0.49 0.26
N ILE A 185 15.30 -0.58 0.53
CA ILE A 185 14.60 -1.36 -0.48
C ILE A 185 13.10 -1.39 -0.19
N GLU A 186 12.30 -1.34 -1.24
CA GLU A 186 10.86 -1.60 -1.20
C GLU A 186 10.63 -3.05 -1.63
N ILE A 187 9.85 -3.80 -0.86
CA ILE A 187 9.57 -5.22 -1.08
C ILE A 187 8.05 -5.44 -1.16
N PRO A 188 7.55 -6.44 -1.90
CA PRO A 188 6.11 -6.72 -1.98
C PRO A 188 5.56 -7.42 -0.73
N ASN A 189 6.39 -8.18 -0.01
CA ASN A 189 6.03 -8.93 1.20
C ASN A 189 7.29 -9.41 1.93
N GLU A 190 7.13 -9.93 3.15
CA GLU A 190 8.24 -10.40 3.98
C GLU A 190 8.95 -11.63 3.39
N GLU A 191 8.22 -12.51 2.69
CA GLU A 191 8.81 -13.68 2.02
C GLU A 191 9.83 -13.26 0.95
N SER A 192 9.55 -12.18 0.21
CA SER A 192 10.49 -11.60 -0.75
C SER A 192 11.75 -11.07 -0.04
N PHE A 193 11.60 -10.48 1.15
CA PHE A 193 12.74 -10.01 1.93
C PHE A 193 13.64 -11.17 2.36
N GLU A 194 13.07 -12.27 2.84
CA GLU A 194 13.84 -13.47 3.22
C GLU A 194 14.58 -14.07 2.02
N ARG A 195 13.96 -14.13 0.83
CA ARG A 195 14.64 -14.57 -0.40
C ARG A 195 15.81 -13.67 -0.78
N ILE A 196 15.62 -12.35 -0.66
CA ILE A 196 16.69 -11.37 -0.91
C ILE A 196 17.85 -11.59 0.04
N LYS A 197 17.60 -11.71 1.35
CA LYS A 197 18.65 -11.97 2.36
C LYS A 197 19.39 -13.27 2.07
N THR A 198 18.67 -14.34 1.78
CA THR A 198 19.25 -15.64 1.43
C THR A 198 20.20 -15.49 0.25
N LYS A 199 19.74 -14.81 -0.82
CA LYS A 199 20.54 -14.63 -2.03
C LYS A 199 21.79 -13.78 -1.81
N LEU A 200 21.69 -12.69 -1.05
CA LEU A 200 22.83 -11.86 -0.68
C LEU A 200 23.81 -12.59 0.24
N THR A 201 23.33 -13.48 1.10
CA THR A 201 24.17 -14.36 1.94
C THR A 201 24.92 -15.37 1.08
N GLU A 202 24.26 -16.01 0.11
CA GLU A 202 24.91 -16.94 -0.84
C GLU A 202 26.02 -16.27 -1.64
N LEU A 203 25.86 -14.99 -1.97
CA LEU A 203 26.87 -14.18 -2.64
C LEU A 203 28.01 -13.71 -1.71
N GLY A 204 27.84 -13.90 -0.39
CA GLY A 204 28.83 -13.47 0.62
C GLY A 204 28.91 -11.95 0.78
N ILE A 205 27.87 -11.20 0.44
CA ILE A 205 27.86 -9.73 0.46
C ILE A 205 26.96 -9.14 1.54
N LEU A 206 26.05 -9.93 2.15
CA LEU A 206 25.20 -9.45 3.24
C LEU A 206 26.02 -9.33 4.52
N ILE A 207 25.92 -8.19 5.19
CA ILE A 207 26.42 -8.01 6.55
C ILE A 207 25.34 -8.48 7.51
N THR A 208 25.63 -9.56 8.27
CA THR A 208 24.82 -10.03 9.40
C THR A 208 25.42 -9.54 10.71
N GLU A 209 24.58 -9.10 11.63
CA GLU A 209 25.00 -8.80 13.01
C GLU A 209 25.49 -10.06 13.72
#